data_b43905569df39f50e106f635bfe25402
#
_entry.id   b43905569df39f50e106f635bfe25402
#
_cell.length_a   1.000
_cell.length_b   1.000
_cell.length_c   1.000
_cell.angle_alpha   90.00
_cell.angle_beta   90.00
_cell.angle_gamma   90.00
#
_symmetry.space_group_name_H-M   'P 1'
#
loop_
_entity.id
_entity.type
_entity.pdbx_description
1 polymer ?
#
loop_
_entity_poly.entity_id
_entity_poly.type
_entity_poly.pdbx_seq_one_letter_code
_entity_poly.pdbx_strand_id
1 'polypeptide(L)' 'VPILVKAIQELSAKNDALESSLAALKGELSHE' A
#
# COMPACT_ATOMS: atom_id res chain seq x y z
N VAL A 1 2.64 -0.08 -23.39
CA VAL A 1 2.52 -0.81 -22.14
C VAL A 1 1.15 -1.49 -22.09
N PRO A 2 1.14 -2.82 -21.89
CA PRO A 2 -0.11 -3.54 -21.83
C PRO A 2 -1.01 -3.05 -20.68
N ILE A 3 -2.28 -3.17 -20.90
CA ILE A 3 -3.25 -2.70 -19.91
C ILE A 3 -3.08 -3.44 -18.60
N LEU A 4 -2.80 -4.75 -18.68
CA LEU A 4 -2.67 -5.56 -17.47
C LEU A 4 -1.47 -5.13 -16.64
N VAL A 5 -0.36 -4.84 -17.31
CA VAL A 5 0.84 -4.39 -16.59
C VAL A 5 0.56 -3.06 -15.89
N LYS A 6 -0.12 -2.18 -16.60
CA LYS A 6 -0.43 -0.90 -15.99
C LYS A 6 -1.36 -1.06 -14.79
N ALA A 7 -2.32 -1.94 -14.90
CA ALA A 7 -3.22 -2.20 -13.78
C ALA A 7 -2.47 -2.76 -12.58
N ILE A 8 -1.51 -3.64 -12.83
CA ILE A 8 -0.71 -4.19 -11.76
C ILE A 8 0.14 -3.11 -11.10
N GLN A 9 0.70 -2.22 -11.90
CA GLN A 9 1.50 -1.14 -11.36
C GLN A 9 0.67 -0.20 -10.50
N GLU A 10 -0.53 0.11 -10.94
CA GLU A 10 -1.40 0.96 -10.15
C GLU A 10 -1.83 0.29 -8.86
N LEU A 11 -2.13 -0.99 -8.93
CA LEU A 11 -2.51 -1.72 -7.73
C LEU A 11 -1.35 -1.80 -6.77
N SER A 12 -0.14 -2.03 -7.29
CA SER A 12 1.04 -2.10 -6.45
C SER A 12 1.28 -0.77 -5.74
N ALA A 13 1.09 0.34 -6.44
CA ALA A 13 1.26 1.65 -5.84
C ALA A 13 0.23 1.90 -4.74
N LYS A 14 -1.01 1.53 -5.00
CA LYS A 14 -2.04 1.68 -3.99
C LYS A 14 -1.80 0.77 -2.81
N ASN A 15 -1.27 -0.42 -3.08
CA ASN A 15 -0.96 -1.36 -2.03
C ASN A 15 0.14 -0.82 -1.13
N ASP A 16 1.18 -0.23 -1.72
CA ASP A 16 2.25 0.35 -0.95
C ASP A 16 1.74 1.48 -0.06
N ALA A 17 0.89 2.33 -0.61
CA ALA A 17 0.32 3.42 0.18
C ALA A 17 -0.53 2.88 1.32
N LEU A 18 -1.29 1.84 1.04
CA LEU A 18 -2.13 1.23 2.06
C LEU A 18 -1.30 0.61 3.16
N GLU A 19 -0.24 -0.10 2.79
CA GLU A 19 0.64 -0.72 3.77
C GLU A 19 1.33 0.34 4.62
N SER A 20 1.71 1.44 4.00
CA SER A 20 2.35 2.52 4.74
C SER A 20 1.40 3.10 5.79
N SER A 21 0.15 3.29 5.41
CA SER A 21 -0.85 3.79 6.35
C SER A 21 -1.09 2.79 7.47
N LEU A 22 -1.16 1.52 7.11
CA LEU A 22 -1.38 0.48 8.10
C LEU A 22 -0.23 0.40 9.08
N ALA A 23 1.01 0.51 8.57
CA ALA A 23 2.17 0.46 9.44
C ALA A 23 2.18 1.62 10.41
N ALA A 24 1.82 2.80 9.94
CA ALA A 24 1.76 3.96 10.81
C ALA A 24 0.69 3.79 11.90
N LEU A 25 -0.47 3.29 11.50
CA LEU A 25 -1.55 3.08 12.45
C LEU A 25 -1.20 1.99 13.44
N LYS A 26 -0.58 0.92 12.94
CA LYS A 26 -0.18 -0.19 13.80
C LYS A 26 0.86 0.27 14.82
N GLY A 27 1.76 1.15 14.39
CA GLY A 27 2.75 1.68 15.31
C GLY A 27 2.11 2.41 16.47
N GLU A 28 1.05 3.18 16.18
CA GLU A 28 0.35 3.89 17.23
C GLU A 28 -0.37 2.92 18.16
N LEU A 29 -0.96 1.89 17.59
CA LEU A 29 -1.68 0.91 18.41
C LEU A 29 -0.72 0.07 19.25
N SER A 30 0.44 -0.22 18.72
CA SER A 30 1.44 -1.00 19.45
C SER A 30 2.19 -0.18 20.44
N HIS A 31 1.93 1.08 20.52
CA HIS A 31 2.64 1.97 21.38
C HIS A 31 2.50 1.58 22.86
N GLU A 32 1.42 0.94 23.15
CA GLU A 32 1.23 0.48 24.50
C GLU A 32 2.14 -0.67 24.80
#